data_b061cc99f3db14588bf4f4480afa25a7
#
_entry.id   b061cc99f3db14588bf4f4480afa25a7
#
_cell.length_a   1.000
_cell.length_b   1.000
_cell.length_c   1.000
_cell.angle_alpha   90.00
_cell.angle_beta   90.00
_cell.angle_gamma   90.00
#
_symmetry.space_group_name_H-M   'P 1'
#
loop_
_entity.id
_entity.type
_entity.pdbx_description
1 polymer ?
#
loop_
_entity_poly.entity_id
_entity_poly.type
_entity_poly.pdbx_seq_one_letter_code
_entity_poly.pdbx_strand_id
1 'polypeptide(L)'
;KSSAASDVYKRQHYTHWFQPMTNVTAEKHDSFISPTGDGQVIMDFSGKELVKGEPDASSFPSGGLRATFEARGYTAWDPTSPAFIKDGTLYIPTAFCSYSGEALDKKTPLLRSMQTLDKEATNLLHIIGNKDIKHVNTTVGPEQEYFLVDKELYKQRKDLVFCGRTLIGAPAPKGQEMEDHYFGALKPRVAAYMHDLDVELWKLGIPAKTKHNEVAPAQHELAPVFDTTNVAVDHNQLTMEVMKKVADKHGLVCLLHEKPFEGINGSGKHNNWSMITDTGVNILDPGKTPAENTQFLIFLTAVIKAVDEYADVLRISVASAGNDHRLGANEAPPAVVSVFLGDELTEVLKSIENDEYFAGSRAVQMDIGAKVLPHFVKDNTDRNRTSPFAFTGNK
;
A
#
# COMPACT_ATOMS: atom_id res chain seq x y z
N LYS A 1 -11.21 25.16 -3.94
CA LYS A 1 -12.54 24.94 -3.32
C LYS A 1 -13.72 25.17 -4.30
N SER A 2 -13.61 26.06 -5.28
CA SER A 2 -14.70 26.34 -6.24
C SER A 2 -14.83 25.32 -7.38
N SER A 3 -13.75 24.69 -7.83
CA SER A 3 -13.80 23.67 -8.89
C SER A 3 -14.45 22.36 -8.42
N ALA A 4 -14.19 21.93 -7.19
CA ALA A 4 -14.81 20.74 -6.62
C ALA A 4 -16.33 20.90 -6.46
N ALA A 5 -16.81 22.10 -6.07
CA ALA A 5 -18.23 22.36 -5.96
C ALA A 5 -18.93 22.32 -7.33
N SER A 6 -18.31 22.87 -8.39
CA SER A 6 -18.90 22.82 -9.73
C SER A 6 -18.99 21.42 -10.31
N ASP A 7 -18.09 20.50 -9.91
CA ASP A 7 -18.12 19.12 -10.35
C ASP A 7 -19.15 18.27 -9.60
N VAL A 8 -19.44 18.57 -8.34
CA VAL A 8 -20.50 17.91 -7.57
C VAL A 8 -21.88 18.12 -8.23
N TYR A 9 -22.20 19.30 -8.70
CA TYR A 9 -23.45 19.57 -9.40
C TYR A 9 -23.64 18.85 -10.75
N LYS A 10 -22.55 18.33 -11.32
CA LYS A 10 -22.61 17.52 -12.54
C LYS A 10 -22.79 16.03 -12.28
N ARG A 11 -22.77 15.59 -11.02
CA ARG A 11 -22.87 14.19 -10.62
C ARG A 11 -24.27 13.93 -10.07
N GLN A 12 -24.75 12.72 -10.32
CA GLN A 12 -26.09 12.32 -9.85
C GLN A 12 -26.04 11.56 -8.53
N HIS A 13 -24.86 10.99 -8.19
CA HIS A 13 -24.68 10.12 -7.05
C HIS A 13 -23.39 10.43 -6.31
N TYR A 14 -23.37 10.11 -5.04
CA TYR A 14 -22.21 10.01 -4.20
C TYR A 14 -22.19 8.64 -3.49
N THR A 15 -21.04 8.24 -2.99
CA THR A 15 -20.91 7.00 -2.24
C THR A 15 -20.01 7.19 -1.04
N HIS A 16 -20.43 6.60 0.08
CA HIS A 16 -19.54 6.34 1.19
C HIS A 16 -18.69 5.12 0.84
N TRP A 17 -17.38 5.33 0.70
CA TRP A 17 -16.42 4.33 0.31
C TRP A 17 -15.57 3.94 1.51
N PHE A 18 -15.47 2.64 1.80
CA PHE A 18 -14.78 2.14 2.97
C PHE A 18 -14.11 0.79 2.70
N GLN A 19 -13.22 0.38 3.61
CA GLN A 19 -12.42 -0.84 3.54
C GLN A 19 -12.92 -1.84 4.61
N PRO A 20 -13.87 -2.73 4.30
CA PRO A 20 -14.36 -3.71 5.24
C PRO A 20 -13.31 -4.78 5.56
N MET A 21 -13.54 -5.58 6.60
CA MET A 21 -12.62 -6.64 7.06
C MET A 21 -12.35 -7.73 6.00
N THR A 22 -13.12 -7.78 4.92
CA THR A 22 -13.08 -8.82 3.88
C THR A 22 -12.09 -8.59 2.74
N ASN A 23 -11.23 -7.59 2.82
CA ASN A 23 -10.22 -7.23 1.80
C ASN A 23 -10.76 -6.66 0.48
N VAL A 24 -12.04 -6.41 0.37
CA VAL A 24 -12.66 -5.78 -0.81
C VAL A 24 -13.18 -4.42 -0.38
N THR A 25 -13.04 -3.41 -1.22
CA THR A 25 -13.69 -2.12 -0.96
C THR A 25 -15.20 -2.28 -1.00
N ALA A 26 -15.89 -1.51 -0.18
CA ALA A 26 -17.34 -1.47 -0.11
C ALA A 26 -17.84 -0.05 -0.34
N GLU A 27 -19.04 0.06 -0.88
CA GLU A 27 -19.64 1.31 -1.29
C GLU A 27 -21.10 1.35 -0.88
N LYS A 28 -21.55 2.47 -0.33
CA LYS A 28 -22.98 2.75 -0.13
C LYS A 28 -23.35 3.95 -0.97
N HIS A 29 -24.04 3.68 -2.06
CA HIS A 29 -24.45 4.71 -3.02
C HIS A 29 -25.75 5.36 -2.60
N ASP A 30 -25.78 6.69 -2.73
CA ASP A 30 -26.98 7.52 -2.60
C ASP A 30 -27.04 8.55 -3.73
N SER A 31 -28.24 8.99 -4.08
CA SER A 31 -28.39 10.10 -5.02
C SER A 31 -28.40 11.44 -4.27
N PHE A 32 -28.07 12.51 -4.99
CA PHE A 32 -28.20 13.86 -4.46
C PHE A 32 -29.65 14.39 -4.45
N ILE A 33 -30.63 13.55 -4.76
CA ILE A 33 -32.03 13.96 -4.86
C ILE A 33 -32.65 14.09 -3.49
N SER A 34 -33.20 15.30 -3.20
CA SER A 34 -34.00 15.58 -2.01
C SER A 34 -35.39 16.06 -2.43
N PRO A 35 -36.48 15.48 -1.88
CA PRO A 35 -37.82 15.94 -2.16
C PRO A 35 -38.06 17.28 -1.50
N THR A 36 -38.77 18.19 -2.21
CA THR A 36 -39.29 19.43 -1.67
C THR A 36 -40.74 19.25 -1.25
N GLY A 37 -41.22 20.03 -0.30
CA GLY A 37 -42.59 19.88 0.25
C GLY A 37 -43.74 20.16 -0.75
N ASP A 38 -43.43 20.63 -1.94
CA ASP A 38 -44.38 20.94 -3.03
C ASP A 38 -44.47 19.82 -4.09
N GLY A 39 -43.89 18.67 -3.84
CA GLY A 39 -43.88 17.51 -4.75
C GLY A 39 -42.79 17.57 -5.84
N GLN A 40 -41.87 18.52 -5.76
CA GLN A 40 -40.71 18.61 -6.63
C GLN A 40 -39.49 17.98 -5.96
N VAL A 41 -38.37 17.95 -6.65
CA VAL A 41 -37.09 17.47 -6.17
C VAL A 41 -35.98 18.44 -6.49
N ILE A 42 -35.01 18.52 -5.59
CA ILE A 42 -33.76 19.27 -5.80
C ILE A 42 -32.57 18.34 -5.73
N MET A 43 -31.49 18.74 -6.38
CA MET A 43 -30.18 18.09 -6.24
C MET A 43 -29.41 18.86 -5.17
N ASP A 44 -29.27 18.27 -3.98
CA ASP A 44 -28.62 18.89 -2.84
C ASP A 44 -27.70 17.90 -2.13
N PHE A 45 -26.54 18.37 -1.69
CA PHE A 45 -25.57 17.62 -0.90
C PHE A 45 -25.25 18.43 0.36
N SER A 46 -25.79 17.99 1.47
CA SER A 46 -25.59 18.66 2.75
C SER A 46 -24.38 18.11 3.49
N GLY A 47 -23.86 18.92 4.42
CA GLY A 47 -22.79 18.45 5.32
C GLY A 47 -23.22 17.29 6.23
N LYS A 48 -24.51 17.02 6.34
CA LYS A 48 -25.04 15.90 7.12
C LYS A 48 -24.69 14.56 6.46
N GLU A 49 -24.85 14.44 5.15
CA GLU A 49 -24.47 13.25 4.39
C GLU A 49 -22.96 13.04 4.42
N LEU A 50 -22.18 14.13 4.45
CA LEU A 50 -20.73 14.07 4.54
C LEU A 50 -20.28 13.52 5.91
N VAL A 51 -20.90 14.00 7.00
CA VAL A 51 -20.45 13.66 8.35
C VAL A 51 -20.71 12.19 8.69
N LYS A 52 -21.91 11.67 8.40
CA LYS A 52 -22.25 10.26 8.67
C LYS A 52 -23.30 9.72 7.70
N GLY A 53 -23.17 8.41 7.43
CA GLY A 53 -24.22 7.59 6.83
C GLY A 53 -24.70 6.53 7.84
N GLU A 54 -25.85 5.96 7.57
CA GLU A 54 -26.47 4.93 8.44
C GLU A 54 -26.78 3.64 7.64
N PRO A 55 -25.75 2.89 7.16
CA PRO A 55 -25.96 1.65 6.44
C PRO A 55 -26.40 0.54 7.42
N ASP A 56 -27.10 -0.46 6.90
CA ASP A 56 -27.39 -1.68 7.66
C ASP A 56 -26.11 -2.50 7.83
N ALA A 57 -25.72 -2.73 9.08
CA ALA A 57 -24.55 -3.54 9.44
C ALA A 57 -24.87 -5.03 9.56
N SER A 58 -26.12 -5.45 9.41
CA SER A 58 -26.54 -6.83 9.67
C SER A 58 -25.90 -7.86 8.75
N SER A 59 -25.54 -7.46 7.54
CA SER A 59 -24.93 -8.34 6.54
C SER A 59 -23.40 -8.43 6.64
N PHE A 60 -22.76 -7.68 7.52
CA PHE A 60 -21.31 -7.74 7.72
C PHE A 60 -20.91 -8.94 8.57
N PRO A 61 -19.73 -9.56 8.32
CA PRO A 61 -19.25 -10.69 9.12
C PRO A 61 -19.19 -10.39 10.62
N SER A 62 -18.83 -9.16 10.99
CA SER A 62 -18.80 -8.67 12.39
C SER A 62 -20.15 -8.08 12.86
N GLY A 63 -21.18 -8.09 12.04
CA GLY A 63 -22.52 -7.66 12.41
C GLY A 63 -23.19 -8.52 13.48
N GLY A 64 -22.62 -9.69 13.79
CA GLY A 64 -23.04 -10.55 14.91
C GLY A 64 -22.80 -9.93 16.30
N LEU A 65 -22.04 -8.88 16.40
CA LEU A 65 -21.85 -8.10 17.64
C LEU A 65 -23.01 -7.16 17.96
N ARG A 66 -24.01 -7.10 17.10
CA ARG A 66 -25.17 -6.27 17.32
C ARG A 66 -26.10 -6.86 18.38
N ALA A 67 -26.74 -5.99 19.15
CA ALA A 67 -27.70 -6.37 20.18
C ALA A 67 -29.11 -6.70 19.63
N THR A 68 -29.43 -6.26 18.40
CA THR A 68 -30.74 -6.45 17.76
C THR A 68 -30.60 -6.77 16.28
N PHE A 69 -31.59 -7.37 15.66
CA PHE A 69 -31.66 -7.63 14.21
C PHE A 69 -31.71 -6.37 13.36
N GLU A 70 -32.11 -5.23 13.93
CA GLU A 70 -32.24 -3.94 13.26
C GLU A 70 -31.06 -3.02 13.57
N ALA A 71 -29.98 -3.53 14.17
CA ALA A 71 -28.83 -2.72 14.49
C ALA A 71 -28.18 -2.17 13.20
N ARG A 72 -28.18 -0.85 13.10
CA ARG A 72 -27.50 -0.12 12.03
C ARG A 72 -26.03 0.08 12.38
N GLY A 73 -25.19 0.18 11.36
CA GLY A 73 -23.85 0.73 11.51
C GLY A 73 -23.83 2.21 11.12
N TYR A 74 -22.67 2.79 11.28
CA TYR A 74 -22.40 4.16 10.87
C TYR A 74 -21.15 4.21 9.99
N THR A 75 -21.26 4.95 8.87
CA THR A 75 -20.09 5.42 8.14
C THR A 75 -19.81 6.85 8.56
N ALA A 76 -18.56 7.15 8.89
CA ALA A 76 -18.13 8.50 9.22
C ALA A 76 -17.04 8.96 8.24
N TRP A 77 -17.17 10.16 7.72
CA TRP A 77 -16.17 10.74 6.82
C TRP A 77 -14.78 10.73 7.47
N ASP A 78 -13.80 10.25 6.72
CA ASP A 78 -12.39 10.37 7.07
C ASP A 78 -11.80 11.64 6.43
N PRO A 79 -11.64 12.74 7.18
CA PRO A 79 -11.11 13.98 6.65
C PRO A 79 -9.62 13.94 6.31
N THR A 80 -8.93 12.86 6.66
CA THR A 80 -7.50 12.64 6.38
C THR A 80 -7.25 12.01 5.02
N SER A 81 -8.31 11.52 4.36
CA SER A 81 -8.26 11.00 2.98
C SER A 81 -9.05 11.89 2.02
N PRO A 82 -8.51 12.22 0.84
CA PRO A 82 -9.19 13.07 -0.12
C PRO A 82 -10.39 12.34 -0.75
N ALA A 83 -11.51 13.04 -0.88
CA ALA A 83 -12.61 12.59 -1.72
C ALA A 83 -12.20 12.64 -3.20
N PHE A 84 -12.71 11.72 -4.00
CA PHE A 84 -12.33 11.58 -5.41
C PHE A 84 -13.55 11.32 -6.30
N ILE A 85 -13.38 11.48 -7.61
CA ILE A 85 -14.43 11.21 -8.59
C ILE A 85 -13.99 10.02 -9.45
N LYS A 86 -14.83 8.99 -9.47
CA LYS A 86 -14.65 7.81 -10.30
C LYS A 86 -15.97 7.45 -10.97
N ASP A 87 -15.97 7.15 -12.26
CA ASP A 87 -17.13 6.71 -13.03
C ASP A 87 -18.40 7.60 -12.89
N GLY A 88 -18.19 8.91 -12.76
CA GLY A 88 -19.29 9.88 -12.62
C GLY A 88 -19.87 9.98 -11.22
N THR A 89 -19.36 9.29 -10.24
CA THR A 89 -19.79 9.30 -8.84
C THR A 89 -18.76 10.00 -7.96
N LEU A 90 -19.23 10.76 -6.95
CA LEU A 90 -18.37 11.31 -5.90
C LEU A 90 -18.14 10.26 -4.83
N TYR A 91 -16.88 9.91 -4.58
CA TYR A 91 -16.45 8.96 -3.54
C TYR A 91 -15.96 9.72 -2.30
N ILE A 92 -16.50 9.34 -1.16
CA ILE A 92 -16.16 9.93 0.14
C ILE A 92 -15.52 8.83 0.99
N PRO A 93 -14.20 8.85 1.24
CA PRO A 93 -13.56 7.90 2.13
C PRO A 93 -14.16 7.98 3.53
N THR A 94 -14.54 6.83 4.08
CA THR A 94 -15.18 6.74 5.38
C THR A 94 -14.61 5.59 6.22
N ALA A 95 -14.74 5.73 7.53
CA ALA A 95 -14.67 4.63 8.48
C ALA A 95 -16.06 4.04 8.69
N PHE A 96 -16.14 2.78 9.04
CA PHE A 96 -17.38 2.07 9.31
C PHE A 96 -17.37 1.43 10.71
N CYS A 97 -18.38 1.69 11.50
CA CYS A 97 -18.52 1.12 12.84
C CYS A 97 -19.93 0.57 13.09
N SER A 98 -20.03 -0.31 14.08
CA SER A 98 -21.31 -0.83 14.57
C SER A 98 -22.09 0.24 15.30
N TYR A 99 -23.35 -0.09 15.62
CA TYR A 99 -24.20 0.72 16.47
C TYR A 99 -23.57 1.06 17.85
N SER A 100 -22.81 0.12 18.40
CA SER A 100 -22.11 0.29 19.70
C SER A 100 -20.72 0.90 19.58
N GLY A 101 -20.26 1.20 18.35
CA GLY A 101 -19.01 1.90 18.10
C GLY A 101 -17.80 1.01 17.83
N GLU A 102 -17.99 -0.33 17.73
CA GLU A 102 -16.91 -1.22 17.33
C GLU A 102 -16.56 -1.00 15.85
N ALA A 103 -15.27 -1.02 15.54
CA ALA A 103 -14.81 -0.93 14.18
C ALA A 103 -15.25 -2.16 13.35
N LEU A 104 -15.89 -1.93 12.22
CA LEU A 104 -16.31 -2.95 11.25
C LEU A 104 -15.45 -2.88 9.97
N ASP A 105 -14.45 -2.05 9.97
CA ASP A 105 -13.54 -1.78 8.86
C ASP A 105 -12.07 -1.91 9.30
N LYS A 106 -11.17 -1.79 8.33
CA LYS A 106 -9.72 -1.74 8.55
C LYS A 106 -9.20 -0.32 8.78
N LYS A 107 -9.94 0.69 8.37
CA LYS A 107 -9.53 2.09 8.45
C LYS A 107 -9.45 2.58 9.90
N THR A 108 -10.44 2.30 10.69
CA THR A 108 -10.49 2.73 12.10
C THR A 108 -9.30 2.23 12.93
N PRO A 109 -8.94 0.93 12.90
CA PRO A 109 -7.73 0.45 13.58
C PRO A 109 -6.46 1.11 13.04
N LEU A 110 -6.34 1.32 11.74
CA LEU A 110 -5.20 2.00 11.13
C LEU A 110 -5.05 3.43 11.65
N LEU A 111 -6.11 4.23 11.62
CA LEU A 111 -6.08 5.61 12.10
C LEU A 111 -5.74 5.70 13.61
N ARG A 112 -6.28 4.78 14.42
CA ARG A 112 -5.94 4.67 15.85
C ARG A 112 -4.47 4.35 16.06
N SER A 113 -3.90 3.42 15.28
CA SER A 113 -2.49 3.06 15.37
C SER A 113 -1.58 4.22 14.98
N MET A 114 -1.91 4.92 13.89
CA MET A 114 -1.18 6.11 13.46
C MET A 114 -1.20 7.21 14.51
N GLN A 115 -2.36 7.47 15.12
CA GLN A 115 -2.52 8.47 16.19
C GLN A 115 -1.73 8.11 17.44
N THR A 116 -1.70 6.83 17.83
CA THR A 116 -0.91 6.36 18.96
C THR A 116 0.58 6.52 18.68
N LEU A 117 1.02 6.13 17.50
CA LEU A 117 2.42 6.26 17.11
C LEU A 117 2.86 7.73 17.03
N ASP A 118 2.02 8.62 16.46
CA ASP A 118 2.28 10.06 16.45
C ASP A 118 2.59 10.58 17.85
N LYS A 119 1.70 10.27 18.80
CA LYS A 119 1.86 10.70 20.20
C LYS A 119 3.17 10.20 20.81
N GLU A 120 3.44 8.91 20.71
CA GLU A 120 4.62 8.33 21.38
C GLU A 120 5.93 8.70 20.69
N ALA A 121 5.96 8.75 19.34
CA ALA A 121 7.14 9.20 18.60
C ALA A 121 7.44 10.69 18.85
N THR A 122 6.42 11.54 18.90
CA THR A 122 6.58 12.96 19.23
C THR A 122 7.11 13.13 20.67
N ASN A 123 6.58 12.38 21.63
CA ASN A 123 7.09 12.39 23.00
C ASN A 123 8.57 11.99 23.06
N LEU A 124 8.96 10.94 22.36
CA LEU A 124 10.36 10.50 22.32
C LEU A 124 11.26 11.56 21.70
N LEU A 125 10.84 12.17 20.58
CA LEU A 125 11.57 13.27 19.96
C LEU A 125 11.77 14.45 20.91
N HIS A 126 10.77 14.81 21.69
CA HIS A 126 10.87 15.87 22.69
C HIS A 126 11.87 15.51 23.82
N ILE A 127 11.90 14.24 24.25
CA ILE A 127 12.85 13.76 25.27
C ILE A 127 14.30 13.89 24.78
N ILE A 128 14.56 13.56 23.53
CA ILE A 128 15.90 13.64 22.94
C ILE A 128 16.27 15.05 22.42
N GLY A 129 15.40 16.06 22.68
CA GLY A 129 15.72 17.47 22.48
C GLY A 129 15.03 18.15 21.29
N ASN A 130 14.29 17.43 20.45
CA ASN A 130 13.61 17.98 19.26
C ASN A 130 12.22 18.52 19.60
N LYS A 131 12.16 19.60 20.36
CA LYS A 131 10.92 20.17 20.93
C LYS A 131 10.02 20.90 19.94
N ASP A 132 10.53 21.22 18.75
CA ASP A 132 9.78 21.95 17.72
C ASP A 132 8.85 21.02 16.90
N ILE A 133 9.05 19.72 16.98
CA ILE A 133 8.23 18.72 16.30
C ILE A 133 6.86 18.62 17.00
N LYS A 134 5.78 18.73 16.22
CA LYS A 134 4.41 18.65 16.75
C LYS A 134 3.75 17.32 16.41
N HIS A 135 4.09 16.74 15.27
CA HIS A 135 3.50 15.52 14.75
C HIS A 135 4.51 14.63 14.04
N VAL A 136 4.29 13.34 14.14
CA VAL A 136 4.98 12.30 13.38
C VAL A 136 3.97 11.46 12.62
N ASN A 137 4.10 11.39 11.31
CA ASN A 137 3.26 10.56 10.46
C ASN A 137 4.01 9.33 9.99
N THR A 138 3.32 8.19 9.94
CA THR A 138 3.83 7.02 9.22
C THR A 138 3.62 7.20 7.72
N THR A 139 4.56 6.73 6.93
CA THR A 139 4.52 6.76 5.46
C THR A 139 4.71 5.37 4.89
N VAL A 140 4.08 5.12 3.76
CA VAL A 140 4.21 3.87 3.02
C VAL A 140 4.33 4.14 1.53
N GLY A 141 5.32 3.49 0.90
CA GLY A 141 5.42 3.34 -0.56
C GLY A 141 5.13 1.89 -0.93
N PRO A 142 3.91 1.54 -1.29
CA PRO A 142 3.56 0.18 -1.67
C PRO A 142 4.03 -0.13 -3.09
N GLU A 143 4.70 -1.25 -3.27
CA GLU A 143 5.06 -1.81 -4.58
C GLU A 143 4.04 -2.91 -4.92
N GLN A 144 3.33 -2.77 -6.02
CA GLN A 144 2.32 -3.75 -6.44
C GLN A 144 2.83 -4.57 -7.62
N GLU A 145 3.16 -5.81 -7.34
CA GLU A 145 3.43 -6.80 -8.38
C GLU A 145 2.14 -7.43 -8.90
N TYR A 146 2.13 -7.81 -10.18
CA TYR A 146 0.97 -8.40 -10.83
C TYR A 146 1.34 -9.14 -12.11
N PHE A 147 0.47 -10.06 -12.54
CA PHE A 147 0.61 -10.73 -13.84
C PHE A 147 -0.43 -10.20 -14.83
N LEU A 148 -0.03 -10.10 -16.09
CA LEU A 148 -0.93 -9.84 -17.21
C LEU A 148 -1.03 -11.06 -18.10
N VAL A 149 -2.25 -11.54 -18.32
CA VAL A 149 -2.53 -12.66 -19.21
C VAL A 149 -3.54 -12.27 -20.29
N ASP A 150 -3.47 -12.94 -21.44
CA ASP A 150 -4.43 -12.73 -22.52
C ASP A 150 -5.84 -13.12 -22.06
N LYS A 151 -6.83 -12.24 -22.30
CA LYS A 151 -8.21 -12.41 -21.84
C LYS A 151 -8.90 -13.62 -22.44
N GLU A 152 -8.65 -13.93 -23.71
CA GLU A 152 -9.29 -15.07 -24.37
C GLU A 152 -8.69 -16.41 -23.90
N LEU A 153 -7.39 -16.44 -23.63
CA LEU A 153 -6.74 -17.61 -23.02
C LEU A 153 -7.19 -17.80 -21.56
N TYR A 154 -7.32 -16.72 -20.80
CA TYR A 154 -7.81 -16.76 -19.44
C TYR A 154 -9.21 -17.38 -19.33
N LYS A 155 -10.13 -17.01 -20.21
CA LYS A 155 -11.50 -17.56 -20.23
C LYS A 155 -11.55 -19.07 -20.41
N GLN A 156 -10.54 -19.65 -21.05
CA GLN A 156 -10.43 -21.09 -21.27
C GLN A 156 -9.91 -21.86 -20.04
N ARG A 157 -9.34 -21.15 -19.08
CA ARG A 157 -8.74 -21.71 -17.86
C ARG A 157 -9.67 -21.53 -16.67
N LYS A 158 -10.49 -22.53 -16.38
CA LYS A 158 -11.46 -22.50 -15.28
C LYS A 158 -10.80 -22.33 -13.93
N ASP A 159 -9.62 -22.88 -13.71
CA ASP A 159 -8.82 -22.71 -12.50
C ASP A 159 -8.40 -21.25 -12.28
N LEU A 160 -7.91 -20.56 -13.32
CA LEU A 160 -7.59 -19.11 -13.22
C LEU A 160 -8.86 -18.28 -12.95
N VAL A 161 -9.98 -18.62 -13.65
CA VAL A 161 -11.24 -17.87 -13.51
C VAL A 161 -11.82 -17.98 -12.10
N PHE A 162 -11.86 -19.19 -11.52
CA PHE A 162 -12.50 -19.42 -10.23
C PHE A 162 -11.59 -19.32 -9.02
N CYS A 163 -10.29 -19.62 -9.18
CA CYS A 163 -9.34 -19.66 -8.07
C CYS A 163 -8.28 -18.55 -8.13
N GLY A 164 -8.19 -17.81 -9.25
CA GLY A 164 -7.14 -16.81 -9.46
C GLY A 164 -5.75 -17.40 -9.68
N ARG A 165 -5.62 -18.74 -9.69
CA ARG A 165 -4.36 -19.47 -9.86
C ARG A 165 -4.56 -20.75 -10.67
N THR A 166 -3.49 -21.22 -11.29
CA THR A 166 -3.50 -22.54 -11.96
C THR A 166 -3.47 -23.67 -10.92
N LEU A 167 -4.29 -24.70 -11.15
CA LEU A 167 -4.34 -25.92 -10.32
C LEU A 167 -3.78 -27.14 -11.05
N ILE A 168 -3.83 -27.14 -12.38
CA ILE A 168 -3.41 -28.23 -13.25
C ILE A 168 -2.71 -27.70 -14.50
N GLY A 169 -1.95 -28.53 -15.17
CA GLY A 169 -1.28 -28.23 -16.43
C GLY A 169 0.22 -28.43 -16.38
N ALA A 170 0.87 -28.38 -17.51
CA ALA A 170 2.32 -28.43 -17.61
C ALA A 170 2.93 -27.05 -17.24
N PRO A 171 4.15 -27.01 -16.69
CA PRO A 171 4.88 -25.77 -16.55
C PRO A 171 5.14 -25.13 -17.92
N ALA A 172 5.37 -23.81 -17.91
CA ALA A 172 5.75 -23.10 -19.12
C ALA A 172 7.07 -23.63 -19.67
N PRO A 173 7.25 -23.68 -21.01
CA PRO A 173 8.48 -24.16 -21.64
C PRO A 173 9.70 -23.27 -21.32
N LYS A 174 9.48 -22.01 -20.98
CA LYS A 174 10.49 -21.07 -20.46
C LYS A 174 10.12 -20.69 -19.04
N GLY A 175 11.06 -20.86 -18.10
CA GLY A 175 10.97 -20.46 -16.70
C GLY A 175 11.60 -19.08 -16.45
N GLN A 176 12.36 -18.97 -15.39
CA GLN A 176 13.04 -17.73 -14.96
C GLN A 176 14.56 -17.82 -15.11
N GLU A 177 15.02 -18.55 -16.13
CA GLU A 177 16.43 -18.79 -16.37
C GLU A 177 17.20 -17.46 -16.40
N MET A 178 18.24 -17.36 -15.57
CA MET A 178 19.07 -16.16 -15.43
C MET A 178 18.31 -14.88 -15.01
N GLU A 179 17.03 -14.99 -14.68
CA GLU A 179 16.16 -13.87 -14.29
C GLU A 179 16.10 -12.74 -15.34
N ASP A 180 16.33 -13.10 -16.62
CA ASP A 180 16.47 -12.15 -17.72
C ASP A 180 15.17 -11.40 -18.09
N HIS A 181 14.00 -11.90 -17.66
CA HIS A 181 12.72 -11.22 -17.88
C HIS A 181 12.66 -9.85 -17.22
N TYR A 182 13.28 -9.70 -16.07
CA TYR A 182 13.32 -8.42 -15.34
C TYR A 182 13.90 -7.29 -16.21
N PHE A 183 14.95 -7.59 -16.99
CA PHE A 183 15.60 -6.64 -17.88
C PHE A 183 15.02 -6.61 -19.30
N GLY A 184 13.96 -7.38 -19.55
CA GLY A 184 13.32 -7.48 -20.85
C GLY A 184 12.62 -6.19 -21.28
N ALA A 185 12.55 -5.94 -22.58
CA ALA A 185 11.76 -4.84 -23.11
C ALA A 185 10.26 -5.07 -22.90
N LEU A 186 9.53 -4.00 -22.59
CA LEU A 186 8.07 -4.04 -22.49
C LEU A 186 7.46 -4.33 -23.88
N LYS A 187 6.59 -5.32 -23.95
CA LYS A 187 5.84 -5.60 -25.18
C LYS A 187 4.88 -4.44 -25.48
N PRO A 188 4.64 -4.10 -26.77
CA PRO A 188 3.80 -2.94 -27.13
C PRO A 188 2.41 -2.93 -26.48
N ARG A 189 1.73 -4.08 -26.38
CA ARG A 189 0.41 -4.20 -25.74
C ARG A 189 0.49 -3.93 -24.23
N VAL A 190 1.54 -4.40 -23.57
CA VAL A 190 1.79 -4.17 -22.15
C VAL A 190 2.14 -2.70 -21.91
N ALA A 191 2.99 -2.11 -22.74
CA ALA A 191 3.34 -0.70 -22.65
C ALA A 191 2.11 0.22 -22.82
N ALA A 192 1.21 -0.10 -23.75
CA ALA A 192 -0.05 0.62 -23.93
C ALA A 192 -0.97 0.51 -22.69
N TYR A 193 -1.10 -0.69 -22.13
CA TYR A 193 -1.81 -0.90 -20.87
C TYR A 193 -1.22 -0.06 -19.74
N MET A 194 0.09 -0.10 -19.56
CA MET A 194 0.78 0.65 -18.49
C MET A 194 0.62 2.17 -18.65
N HIS A 195 0.62 2.66 -19.91
CA HIS A 195 0.38 4.07 -20.19
C HIS A 195 -1.03 4.50 -19.76
N ASP A 196 -2.04 3.75 -20.17
CA ASP A 196 -3.42 4.08 -19.83
C ASP A 196 -3.69 3.93 -18.32
N LEU A 197 -3.05 2.96 -17.69
CA LEU A 197 -3.10 2.78 -16.24
C LEU A 197 -2.56 4.01 -15.50
N ASP A 198 -1.38 4.52 -15.89
CA ASP A 198 -0.81 5.73 -15.31
C ASP A 198 -1.80 6.91 -15.41
N VAL A 199 -2.38 7.12 -16.60
CA VAL A 199 -3.32 8.22 -16.85
C VAL A 199 -4.57 8.11 -15.96
N GLU A 200 -5.15 6.92 -15.82
CA GLU A 200 -6.32 6.72 -14.96
C GLU A 200 -5.96 6.90 -13.46
N LEU A 201 -4.79 6.43 -13.02
CA LEU A 201 -4.33 6.62 -11.64
C LEU A 201 -4.05 8.10 -11.34
N TRP A 202 -3.40 8.82 -12.24
CA TRP A 202 -3.14 10.26 -12.07
C TRP A 202 -4.44 11.09 -11.97
N LYS A 203 -5.48 10.72 -12.71
CA LYS A 203 -6.82 11.35 -12.58
C LYS A 203 -7.42 11.18 -11.19
N LEU A 204 -7.07 10.10 -10.49
CA LEU A 204 -7.49 9.82 -9.11
C LEU A 204 -6.55 10.43 -8.06
N GLY A 205 -5.50 11.14 -8.48
CA GLY A 205 -4.50 11.71 -7.58
C GLY A 205 -3.47 10.70 -7.08
N ILE A 206 -3.39 9.51 -7.69
CA ILE A 206 -2.42 8.47 -7.33
C ILE A 206 -1.16 8.66 -8.17
N PRO A 207 -0.02 9.06 -7.58
CA PRO A 207 1.18 9.41 -8.31
C PRO A 207 1.99 8.16 -8.72
N ALA A 208 1.42 7.30 -9.58
CA ALA A 208 2.12 6.16 -10.16
C ALA A 208 3.38 6.65 -10.91
N LYS A 209 4.53 6.08 -10.58
CA LYS A 209 5.82 6.55 -11.07
C LYS A 209 6.65 5.45 -11.71
N THR A 210 6.76 4.30 -11.05
CA THR A 210 7.65 3.21 -11.48
C THR A 210 6.83 2.07 -12.06
N LYS A 211 7.26 1.59 -13.23
CA LYS A 211 6.69 0.43 -13.92
C LYS A 211 7.78 -0.29 -14.68
N HIS A 212 7.86 -1.59 -14.53
CA HIS A 212 8.83 -2.46 -15.22
C HIS A 212 8.35 -3.91 -15.25
N ASN A 213 9.11 -4.76 -15.94
CA ASN A 213 8.93 -6.19 -15.84
C ASN A 213 9.47 -6.71 -14.50
N GLU A 214 8.84 -7.75 -13.99
CA GLU A 214 9.34 -8.56 -12.90
C GLU A 214 10.02 -9.83 -13.39
N VAL A 215 10.55 -10.62 -12.47
CA VAL A 215 11.40 -11.79 -12.74
C VAL A 215 10.64 -12.89 -13.49
N ALA A 216 9.37 -13.10 -13.18
CA ALA A 216 8.56 -14.13 -13.85
C ALA A 216 8.03 -13.66 -15.22
N PRO A 217 7.86 -14.59 -16.18
CA PRO A 217 7.23 -14.28 -17.45
C PRO A 217 5.84 -13.66 -17.27
N ALA A 218 5.58 -12.55 -17.95
CA ALA A 218 4.33 -11.78 -17.88
C ALA A 218 4.03 -11.17 -16.49
N GLN A 219 5.01 -11.09 -15.64
CA GLN A 219 4.94 -10.37 -14.37
C GLN A 219 5.49 -8.95 -14.51
N HIS A 220 4.84 -8.02 -13.82
CA HIS A 220 5.15 -6.60 -13.86
C HIS A 220 4.97 -5.99 -12.48
N GLU A 221 5.52 -4.81 -12.28
CA GLU A 221 5.37 -4.04 -11.05
C GLU A 221 4.93 -2.61 -11.34
N LEU A 222 4.18 -2.06 -10.39
CA LEU A 222 3.85 -0.64 -10.32
C LEU A 222 4.14 -0.14 -8.90
N ALA A 223 4.90 0.95 -8.82
CA ALA A 223 5.17 1.64 -7.55
C ALA A 223 4.76 3.10 -7.64
N PRO A 224 3.81 3.56 -6.82
CA PRO A 224 3.49 4.97 -6.66
C PRO A 224 4.54 5.67 -5.77
N VAL A 225 4.57 6.98 -5.81
CA VAL A 225 5.28 7.78 -4.80
C VAL A 225 4.62 7.53 -3.44
N PHE A 226 5.42 7.40 -2.39
CA PHE A 226 4.93 7.19 -1.04
C PHE A 226 4.04 8.34 -0.54
N ASP A 227 3.14 8.01 0.39
CA ASP A 227 2.27 8.97 1.08
C ASP A 227 2.10 8.55 2.55
N THR A 228 1.35 9.33 3.32
CA THR A 228 0.89 8.91 4.65
C THR A 228 0.18 7.57 4.57
N THR A 229 0.36 6.73 5.58
CA THR A 229 -0.05 5.32 5.50
C THR A 229 -1.54 5.15 5.16
N ASN A 230 -2.43 5.96 5.73
CA ASN A 230 -3.87 5.88 5.43
C ASN A 230 -4.20 6.24 3.97
N VAL A 231 -3.56 7.29 3.42
CA VAL A 231 -3.74 7.68 2.01
C VAL A 231 -3.14 6.63 1.08
N ALA A 232 -1.94 6.15 1.38
CA ALA A 232 -1.27 5.12 0.59
C ALA A 232 -2.08 3.81 0.53
N VAL A 233 -2.74 3.42 1.62
CA VAL A 233 -3.63 2.25 1.66
C VAL A 233 -4.87 2.46 0.78
N ASP A 234 -5.52 3.62 0.85
CA ASP A 234 -6.65 3.96 -0.02
C ASP A 234 -6.23 3.96 -1.50
N HIS A 235 -5.11 4.60 -1.81
CA HIS A 235 -4.54 4.61 -3.15
C HIS A 235 -4.27 3.21 -3.68
N ASN A 236 -3.75 2.31 -2.85
CA ASN A 236 -3.48 0.94 -3.27
C ASN A 236 -4.76 0.14 -3.55
N GLN A 237 -5.83 0.31 -2.77
CA GLN A 237 -7.11 -0.31 -3.05
C GLN A 237 -7.68 0.15 -4.41
N LEU A 238 -7.61 1.45 -4.68
CA LEU A 238 -8.02 2.02 -5.97
C LEU A 238 -7.12 1.52 -7.11
N THR A 239 -5.82 1.46 -6.89
CA THR A 239 -4.85 0.93 -7.88
C THR A 239 -5.22 -0.48 -8.31
N MET A 240 -5.49 -1.39 -7.38
CA MET A 240 -5.87 -2.77 -7.70
C MET A 240 -7.18 -2.86 -8.50
N GLU A 241 -8.14 -1.99 -8.23
CA GLU A 241 -9.39 -1.92 -9.00
C GLU A 241 -9.13 -1.41 -10.43
N VAL A 242 -8.41 -0.30 -10.55
CA VAL A 242 -8.10 0.35 -11.83
C VAL A 242 -7.25 -0.55 -12.73
N MET A 243 -6.27 -1.27 -12.16
CA MET A 243 -5.46 -2.25 -12.89
C MET A 243 -6.32 -3.28 -13.62
N LYS A 244 -7.31 -3.86 -12.95
CA LYS A 244 -8.23 -4.84 -13.56
C LYS A 244 -9.08 -4.20 -14.66
N LYS A 245 -9.61 -3.01 -14.39
CA LYS A 245 -10.48 -2.29 -15.33
C LYS A 245 -9.75 -1.88 -16.59
N VAL A 246 -8.53 -1.38 -16.48
CA VAL A 246 -7.70 -0.99 -17.62
C VAL A 246 -7.23 -2.23 -18.39
N ALA A 247 -6.84 -3.32 -17.70
CA ALA A 247 -6.47 -4.56 -18.38
C ALA A 247 -7.57 -5.09 -19.28
N ASP A 248 -8.82 -5.03 -18.83
CA ASP A 248 -9.99 -5.45 -19.62
C ASP A 248 -10.10 -4.67 -20.94
N LYS A 249 -9.86 -3.37 -20.93
CA LYS A 249 -9.87 -2.51 -22.13
C LYS A 249 -8.81 -2.92 -23.17
N HIS A 250 -7.68 -3.45 -22.70
CA HIS A 250 -6.58 -3.94 -23.56
C HIS A 250 -6.68 -5.41 -23.94
N GLY A 251 -7.83 -6.08 -23.64
CA GLY A 251 -7.99 -7.51 -23.86
C GLY A 251 -7.04 -8.36 -23.01
N LEU A 252 -6.67 -7.86 -21.86
CA LEU A 252 -5.83 -8.50 -20.86
C LEU A 252 -6.63 -8.77 -19.57
N VAL A 253 -6.12 -9.65 -18.73
CA VAL A 253 -6.59 -9.84 -17.35
C VAL A 253 -5.42 -9.61 -16.42
N CYS A 254 -5.60 -8.74 -15.44
CA CYS A 254 -4.65 -8.49 -14.37
C CYS A 254 -4.90 -9.48 -13.22
N LEU A 255 -3.93 -10.36 -12.96
CA LEU A 255 -3.96 -11.30 -11.86
C LEU A 255 -3.25 -10.67 -10.66
N LEU A 256 -3.97 -10.55 -9.56
CA LEU A 256 -3.47 -10.04 -8.28
C LEU A 256 -3.35 -11.15 -7.22
N HIS A 257 -3.58 -12.41 -7.60
CA HIS A 257 -3.32 -13.53 -6.71
C HIS A 257 -1.83 -13.61 -6.38
N GLU A 258 -1.47 -13.92 -5.17
CA GLU A 258 -0.10 -13.92 -4.66
C GLU A 258 0.80 -14.95 -5.35
N LYS A 259 0.22 -16.07 -5.81
CA LYS A 259 0.92 -17.15 -6.53
C LYS A 259 0.03 -17.73 -7.63
N PRO A 260 -0.16 -16.99 -8.75
CA PRO A 260 -1.04 -17.48 -9.82
C PRO A 260 -0.46 -18.68 -10.59
N PHE A 261 0.87 -18.82 -10.59
CA PHE A 261 1.55 -19.90 -11.30
C PHE A 261 2.59 -20.58 -10.39
N GLU A 262 2.51 -21.90 -10.31
CA GLU A 262 3.48 -22.69 -9.54
C GLU A 262 4.83 -22.75 -10.27
N GLY A 263 5.94 -22.83 -9.51
CA GLY A 263 7.30 -23.00 -10.05
C GLY A 263 7.98 -21.72 -10.53
N ILE A 264 7.32 -20.57 -10.47
CA ILE A 264 7.90 -19.24 -10.76
C ILE A 264 7.61 -18.28 -9.62
N ASN A 265 8.12 -17.03 -9.68
CA ASN A 265 7.84 -16.00 -8.69
C ASN A 265 6.34 -15.80 -8.47
N GLY A 266 6.00 -15.44 -7.25
CA GLY A 266 4.69 -14.91 -6.91
C GLY A 266 4.68 -13.39 -6.94
N SER A 267 3.48 -12.81 -6.89
CA SER A 267 3.29 -11.37 -6.76
C SER A 267 3.12 -10.99 -5.30
N GLY A 268 3.88 -10.01 -4.89
CA GLY A 268 3.83 -9.46 -3.55
C GLY A 268 3.46 -7.99 -3.55
N LYS A 269 3.59 -7.45 -2.36
CA LYS A 269 3.47 -6.03 -2.10
C LYS A 269 4.50 -5.69 -1.05
N HIS A 270 5.62 -5.11 -1.46
CA HIS A 270 6.57 -4.54 -0.52
C HIS A 270 6.06 -3.18 -0.07
N ASN A 271 5.77 -3.07 1.21
CA ASN A 271 5.35 -1.81 1.81
C ASN A 271 6.58 -1.15 2.43
N ASN A 272 7.25 -0.30 1.67
CA ASN A 272 8.38 0.50 2.16
C ASN A 272 7.86 1.49 3.19
N TRP A 273 8.20 1.26 4.45
CA TRP A 273 7.62 1.98 5.57
C TRP A 273 8.63 2.90 6.23
N SER A 274 8.19 4.10 6.60
CA SER A 274 8.99 5.06 7.36
C SER A 274 8.12 5.94 8.26
N MET A 275 8.79 6.86 8.95
CA MET A 275 8.16 7.90 9.76
C MET A 275 8.73 9.27 9.37
N ILE A 276 7.84 10.25 9.22
CA ILE A 276 8.21 11.61 8.83
C ILE A 276 7.62 12.61 9.84
N THR A 277 8.41 13.59 10.23
CA THR A 277 7.95 14.68 11.09
C THR A 277 7.12 15.70 10.30
N ASP A 278 6.35 16.55 10.98
CA ASP A 278 5.65 17.69 10.38
C ASP A 278 6.60 18.73 9.77
N THR A 279 7.88 18.68 10.10
CA THR A 279 8.93 19.51 9.49
C THR A 279 9.58 18.87 8.27
N GLY A 280 9.15 17.68 7.87
CA GLY A 280 9.63 16.97 6.68
C GLY A 280 10.88 16.11 6.90
N VAL A 281 11.31 15.89 8.13
CA VAL A 281 12.46 15.03 8.45
C VAL A 281 12.02 13.58 8.49
N ASN A 282 12.66 12.73 7.67
CA ASN A 282 12.49 11.29 7.75
C ASN A 282 13.31 10.75 8.93
N ILE A 283 12.61 10.19 9.93
CA ILE A 283 13.23 9.72 11.19
C ILE A 283 14.07 8.47 10.96
N LEU A 284 13.69 7.64 9.98
CA LEU A 284 14.40 6.40 9.63
C LEU A 284 15.39 6.58 8.48
N ASP A 285 15.82 7.81 8.24
CA ASP A 285 16.94 8.10 7.36
C ASP A 285 18.25 8.04 8.16
N PRO A 286 19.16 7.10 7.85
CA PRO A 286 20.45 7.01 8.56
C PRO A 286 21.34 8.23 8.34
N GLY A 287 21.12 8.98 7.25
CA GLY A 287 21.97 10.10 6.87
C GLY A 287 23.36 9.66 6.41
N LYS A 288 24.29 10.61 6.32
CA LYS A 288 25.66 10.35 5.87
C LYS A 288 26.58 9.76 6.94
N THR A 289 26.26 9.95 8.20
CA THR A 289 27.02 9.47 9.36
C THR A 289 26.09 8.72 10.32
N PRO A 290 25.66 7.50 9.97
CA PRO A 290 24.70 6.74 10.76
C PRO A 290 25.09 6.54 12.23
N ALA A 291 26.40 6.35 12.50
CA ALA A 291 26.91 6.16 13.84
C ALA A 291 26.73 7.38 14.78
N GLU A 292 26.66 8.57 14.19
CA GLU A 292 26.45 9.84 14.93
C GLU A 292 24.96 10.22 15.02
N ASN A 293 24.10 9.55 14.25
CA ASN A 293 22.67 9.83 14.19
C ASN A 293 21.92 9.10 15.32
N THR A 294 22.07 9.58 16.55
CA THR A 294 21.46 8.99 17.74
C THR A 294 19.93 8.88 17.61
N GLN A 295 19.27 9.88 17.03
CA GLN A 295 17.82 9.82 16.79
C GLN A 295 17.47 8.61 15.92
N PHE A 296 18.11 8.45 14.77
CA PHE A 296 17.90 7.32 13.88
C PHE A 296 18.13 5.98 14.58
N LEU A 297 19.25 5.85 15.32
CA LEU A 297 19.61 4.61 16.02
C LEU A 297 18.58 4.22 17.08
N ILE A 298 18.04 5.18 17.84
CA ILE A 298 17.00 4.93 18.85
C ILE A 298 15.72 4.43 18.16
N PHE A 299 15.25 5.11 17.12
CA PHE A 299 14.05 4.69 16.42
C PHE A 299 14.23 3.36 15.66
N LEU A 300 15.39 3.15 15.04
CA LEU A 300 15.74 1.89 14.41
C LEU A 300 15.62 0.71 15.38
N THR A 301 16.29 0.81 16.52
CA THR A 301 16.30 -0.26 17.53
C THR A 301 14.94 -0.47 18.18
N ALA A 302 14.18 0.60 18.39
CA ALA A 302 12.80 0.50 18.90
C ALA A 302 11.89 -0.26 17.94
N VAL A 303 12.00 0.00 16.63
CA VAL A 303 11.21 -0.73 15.62
C VAL A 303 11.64 -2.18 15.52
N ILE A 304 12.95 -2.48 15.51
CA ILE A 304 13.46 -3.87 15.50
C ILE A 304 12.92 -4.64 16.70
N LYS A 305 12.99 -4.05 17.89
CA LYS A 305 12.47 -4.65 19.12
C LYS A 305 10.97 -4.92 19.01
N ALA A 306 10.18 -3.96 18.54
CA ALA A 306 8.75 -4.13 18.38
C ALA A 306 8.40 -5.23 17.37
N VAL A 307 9.16 -5.34 16.27
CA VAL A 307 8.98 -6.41 15.27
C VAL A 307 9.27 -7.78 15.88
N ASP A 308 10.28 -7.91 16.70
CA ASP A 308 10.62 -9.15 17.40
C ASP A 308 9.55 -9.53 18.44
N GLU A 309 9.20 -8.60 19.33
CA GLU A 309 8.20 -8.83 20.39
C GLU A 309 6.80 -9.12 19.88
N TYR A 310 6.40 -8.54 18.74
CA TYR A 310 5.05 -8.66 18.16
C TYR A 310 5.04 -9.43 16.82
N ALA A 311 6.03 -10.28 16.60
CA ALA A 311 6.16 -11.07 15.37
C ALA A 311 4.90 -11.90 15.06
N ASP A 312 4.25 -12.47 16.07
CA ASP A 312 3.04 -13.27 15.92
C ASP A 312 1.87 -12.43 15.38
N VAL A 313 1.70 -11.20 15.90
CA VAL A 313 0.66 -10.28 15.42
C VAL A 313 0.94 -9.85 13.99
N LEU A 314 2.20 -9.59 13.63
CA LEU A 314 2.59 -9.27 12.26
C LEU A 314 2.28 -10.42 11.29
N ARG A 315 2.50 -11.67 11.70
CA ARG A 315 2.19 -12.85 10.88
C ARG A 315 0.71 -12.96 10.53
N ILE A 316 -0.19 -12.57 11.43
CA ILE A 316 -1.63 -12.57 11.17
C ILE A 316 -1.98 -11.70 9.98
N SER A 317 -1.29 -10.59 9.78
CA SER A 317 -1.55 -9.64 8.68
C SER A 317 -1.36 -10.25 7.28
N VAL A 318 -0.57 -11.31 7.15
CA VAL A 318 -0.28 -12.00 5.88
C VAL A 318 -0.74 -13.46 5.87
N ALA A 319 -1.43 -13.93 6.91
CA ALA A 319 -1.96 -15.28 7.02
C ALA A 319 -3.21 -15.43 6.15
N SER A 320 -3.03 -15.58 4.85
CA SER A 320 -4.08 -15.89 3.89
C SER A 320 -3.71 -17.09 3.04
N ALA A 321 -4.72 -17.86 2.59
CA ALA A 321 -4.50 -19.04 1.77
C ALA A 321 -3.72 -18.74 0.48
N GLY A 322 -3.93 -17.57 -0.14
CA GLY A 322 -3.17 -17.14 -1.31
C GLY A 322 -1.69 -16.94 -0.99
N ASN A 323 -1.40 -16.31 0.14
CA ASN A 323 -0.04 -15.99 0.55
C ASN A 323 0.74 -17.23 1.03
N ASP A 324 0.06 -18.25 1.57
CA ASP A 324 0.68 -19.52 1.97
C ASP A 324 1.36 -20.22 0.79
N HIS A 325 0.87 -20.04 -0.43
CA HIS A 325 1.51 -20.57 -1.64
C HIS A 325 2.75 -19.79 -2.06
N ARG A 326 2.90 -18.56 -1.61
CA ARG A 326 3.99 -17.65 -1.98
C ARG A 326 5.12 -17.62 -0.97
N LEU A 327 4.82 -17.62 0.32
CA LEU A 327 5.81 -17.49 1.40
C LEU A 327 6.86 -18.61 1.36
N GLY A 328 8.11 -18.23 1.55
CA GLY A 328 9.25 -19.16 1.52
C GLY A 328 9.79 -19.47 0.12
N ALA A 329 9.25 -18.83 -0.93
CA ALA A 329 9.71 -19.01 -2.30
C ALA A 329 10.25 -17.69 -2.88
N ASN A 330 11.41 -17.75 -3.51
CA ASN A 330 12.09 -16.62 -4.17
C ASN A 330 12.12 -15.35 -3.29
N GLU A 331 11.56 -14.23 -3.75
CA GLU A 331 11.56 -12.96 -3.04
C GLU A 331 10.54 -12.86 -1.88
N ALA A 332 9.88 -13.94 -1.53
CA ALA A 332 8.93 -14.01 -0.43
C ALA A 332 9.51 -14.84 0.74
N PRO A 333 10.29 -14.25 1.65
CA PRO A 333 10.77 -14.94 2.83
C PRO A 333 9.60 -15.43 3.69
N PRO A 334 9.77 -16.48 4.51
CA PRO A 334 8.71 -16.96 5.40
C PRO A 334 8.36 -15.97 6.51
N ALA A 335 9.10 -14.88 6.63
CA ALA A 335 8.84 -13.78 7.55
C ALA A 335 8.12 -12.62 6.85
N VAL A 336 7.34 -11.88 7.63
CA VAL A 336 6.49 -10.76 7.17
C VAL A 336 7.28 -9.47 6.98
N VAL A 337 8.47 -9.39 7.55
CA VAL A 337 9.27 -8.17 7.60
C VAL A 337 10.63 -8.43 6.98
N SER A 338 10.99 -7.56 6.06
CA SER A 338 12.37 -7.45 5.61
C SER A 338 13.00 -6.26 6.32
N VAL A 339 13.98 -6.55 7.19
CA VAL A 339 14.89 -5.57 7.77
C VAL A 339 16.25 -5.83 7.16
N PHE A 340 16.68 -4.96 6.28
CA PHE A 340 18.00 -5.05 5.68
C PHE A 340 18.79 -3.81 6.06
N LEU A 341 19.83 -3.99 6.84
CA LEU A 341 20.64 -2.90 7.36
C LEU A 341 21.81 -2.55 6.42
N GLY A 342 22.28 -3.50 5.66
CA GLY A 342 23.54 -3.40 4.93
C GLY A 342 24.76 -3.56 5.84
N ASP A 343 25.94 -3.59 5.24
CA ASP A 343 27.19 -3.85 5.96
C ASP A 343 27.49 -2.74 6.97
N GLU A 344 27.38 -1.48 6.55
CA GLU A 344 27.72 -0.32 7.39
C GLU A 344 26.85 -0.24 8.65
N LEU A 345 25.51 -0.27 8.50
CA LEU A 345 24.63 -0.20 9.68
C LEU A 345 24.80 -1.42 10.59
N THR A 346 25.09 -2.58 10.02
CA THR A 346 25.39 -3.79 10.79
C THR A 346 26.65 -3.60 11.61
N GLU A 347 27.70 -3.02 11.06
CA GLU A 347 28.94 -2.73 11.79
C GLU A 347 28.74 -1.64 12.85
N VAL A 348 27.96 -0.60 12.55
CA VAL A 348 27.61 0.44 13.54
C VAL A 348 26.90 -0.19 14.75
N LEU A 349 25.89 -1.03 14.53
CA LEU A 349 25.18 -1.69 15.63
C LEU A 349 26.07 -2.63 16.43
N LYS A 350 26.93 -3.40 15.77
CA LYS A 350 27.91 -4.27 16.45
C LYS A 350 28.91 -3.47 17.28
N SER A 351 29.39 -2.33 16.77
CA SER A 351 30.31 -1.50 17.54
C SER A 351 29.64 -0.93 18.80
N ILE A 352 28.36 -0.56 18.72
CA ILE A 352 27.59 -0.11 19.89
C ILE A 352 27.41 -1.27 20.89
N GLU A 353 27.07 -2.48 20.41
CA GLU A 353 26.90 -3.66 21.25
C GLU A 353 28.17 -4.02 22.01
N ASN A 354 29.32 -3.89 21.37
CA ASN A 354 30.63 -4.22 21.94
C ASN A 354 31.30 -3.07 22.68
N ASP A 355 30.66 -1.88 22.78
CA ASP A 355 31.24 -0.66 23.33
C ASP A 355 32.55 -0.26 22.62
N GLU A 356 32.59 -0.46 21.29
CA GLU A 356 33.71 -0.16 20.43
C GLU A 356 33.49 1.12 19.62
N TYR A 357 34.58 1.83 19.30
CA TYR A 357 34.52 3.00 18.42
C TYR A 357 34.35 2.57 16.97
N PHE A 358 33.26 3.02 16.32
CA PHE A 358 33.07 2.88 14.89
C PHE A 358 33.99 3.86 14.13
N ALA A 359 34.95 3.36 13.38
CA ALA A 359 35.97 4.16 12.70
C ALA A 359 35.45 5.01 11.51
N GLY A 360 34.14 5.03 11.31
CA GLY A 360 33.46 5.75 10.23
C GLY A 360 33.45 5.00 8.90
N SER A 361 32.37 5.19 8.13
CA SER A 361 32.35 4.70 6.75
C SER A 361 33.31 5.51 5.89
N ARG A 362 34.11 4.81 5.11
CA ARG A 362 34.82 5.47 4.02
C ARG A 362 33.89 5.48 2.82
N ALA A 363 33.60 6.67 2.31
CA ALA A 363 32.94 6.82 1.03
C ALA A 363 33.68 5.98 -0.02
N VAL A 364 33.13 4.82 -0.37
CA VAL A 364 33.75 3.90 -1.33
C VAL A 364 33.35 4.37 -2.73
N GLN A 365 34.34 4.82 -3.50
CA GLN A 365 34.12 5.09 -4.91
C GLN A 365 34.02 3.78 -5.67
N MET A 366 32.89 3.60 -6.39
CA MET A 366 32.68 2.43 -7.24
C MET A 366 33.58 2.52 -8.47
N ASP A 367 34.44 1.53 -8.63
CA ASP A 367 35.20 1.31 -9.87
C ASP A 367 34.53 0.22 -10.68
N ILE A 368 33.89 0.60 -11.79
CA ILE A 368 33.20 -0.32 -12.69
C ILE A 368 34.18 -0.93 -13.72
N GLY A 369 35.47 -0.60 -13.63
CA GLY A 369 36.52 -1.16 -14.49
C GLY A 369 36.59 -0.56 -15.90
N ALA A 370 35.77 0.41 -16.25
CA ALA A 370 35.79 1.08 -17.55
C ALA A 370 35.90 2.60 -17.40
N LYS A 371 37.01 3.18 -17.90
CA LYS A 371 37.34 4.61 -17.77
C LYS A 371 36.30 5.57 -18.37
N VAL A 372 35.46 5.11 -19.29
CA VAL A 372 34.43 5.92 -19.95
C VAL A 372 33.13 6.01 -19.13
N LEU A 373 32.98 5.19 -18.10
CA LEU A 373 31.80 5.19 -17.24
C LEU A 373 31.95 6.25 -16.12
N PRO A 374 30.82 6.86 -15.70
CA PRO A 374 30.86 7.81 -14.61
C PRO A 374 31.30 7.14 -13.30
N HIS A 375 32.09 7.85 -12.53
CA HIS A 375 32.46 7.44 -11.19
C HIS A 375 31.42 7.99 -10.20
N PHE A 376 30.96 7.15 -9.29
CA PHE A 376 30.04 7.54 -8.22
C PHE A 376 30.41 6.85 -6.90
N VAL A 377 29.94 7.43 -5.82
CA VAL A 377 30.14 6.90 -4.47
C VAL A 377 29.05 5.87 -4.20
N LYS A 378 29.44 4.69 -3.68
CA LYS A 378 28.50 3.67 -3.24
C LYS A 378 27.60 4.24 -2.13
N ASP A 379 26.30 3.93 -2.19
CA ASP A 379 25.37 4.24 -1.12
C ASP A 379 25.73 3.44 0.14
N ASN A 380 25.65 4.07 1.31
CA ASN A 380 25.99 3.44 2.58
C ASN A 380 24.92 2.45 3.06
N THR A 381 23.72 2.51 2.49
CA THR A 381 22.60 1.64 2.87
C THR A 381 22.49 0.38 2.00
N ASP A 382 23.29 0.23 0.96
CA ASP A 382 23.21 -0.83 -0.05
C ASP A 382 21.82 -0.97 -0.70
N ARG A 383 21.05 0.12 -0.76
CA ARG A 383 19.65 0.13 -1.22
C ARG A 383 19.28 1.40 -1.95
N ASN A 384 18.27 1.26 -2.77
CA ASN A 384 17.53 2.38 -3.35
C ASN A 384 16.42 2.94 -2.42
N ARG A 385 16.49 2.65 -1.14
CA ARG A 385 15.47 3.01 -0.13
C ARG A 385 16.10 3.72 1.04
N THR A 386 15.46 4.78 1.51
CA THR A 386 15.95 5.54 2.66
C THR A 386 15.74 4.77 3.97
N SER A 387 14.53 4.21 4.18
CA SER A 387 14.22 3.45 5.39
C SER A 387 14.70 2.00 5.31
N PRO A 388 15.24 1.42 6.40
CA PRO A 388 15.63 0.01 6.45
C PRO A 388 14.45 -0.97 6.52
N PHE A 389 13.21 -0.51 6.59
CA PHE A 389 12.05 -1.36 6.77
C PHE A 389 11.19 -1.46 5.52
N ALA A 390 10.91 -2.70 5.13
CA ALA A 390 9.88 -3.03 4.15
C ALA A 390 9.04 -4.19 4.68
N PHE A 391 7.73 -3.96 4.79
CA PHE A 391 6.80 -4.99 5.23
C PHE A 391 6.23 -5.70 4.01
N THR A 392 6.36 -7.02 3.98
CA THR A 392 5.78 -7.82 2.90
C THR A 392 4.29 -7.95 3.11
N GLY A 393 3.51 -7.49 2.14
CA GLY A 393 2.07 -7.62 2.10
C GLY A 393 1.62 -8.60 1.02
N ASN A 394 0.33 -8.97 1.03
CA ASN A 394 -0.26 -9.82 0.02
C ASN A 394 -1.22 -9.03 -0.90
N LYS A 395 -2.19 -8.35 -0.44
CA LYS A 395 -3.15 -7.54 -1.24
C LYS A 395 -3.47 -6.23 -0.55
#